data_f5dc7837517e7b681e4e1ac7f5cce732
#
_entry.id   f5dc7837517e7b681e4e1ac7f5cce732
#
_cell.length_a   1.000
_cell.length_b   1.000
_cell.length_c   1.000
_cell.angle_alpha   90.00
_cell.angle_beta   90.00
_cell.angle_gamma   90.00
#
_symmetry.space_group_name_H-M   'P 1'
#
loop_
_entity.id
_entity.type
_entity.pdbx_description
1 polymer ?
#
loop_
_entity_poly.entity_id
_entity_poly.type
_entity_poly.pdbx_seq_one_letter_code
_entity_poly.pdbx_strand_id
1 'polypeptide(L)'
;RGYKKCARIVGEVMGKYHPHGDSSVYDSLVRMAQPWSLRYPLMDGQGNFGSVDGDSAAAMRYTEARMHKISSEILKDLEKNTVDFQPNFDDSLEEPIVLPAIIPNLLMNGAEGIAVGMATKIPPHNLGELLSGLNALLDNPEISIEEIYTNHIKGPDFPTGGFIFGIDGIKSAYSTGRGRVIMRAKTIIEELPNGKEVIIVNEIPFQVNKAN
;
A
#
# COMPACT_ATOMS: atom_id res chain seq x y z
N ARG A 1 -5.10 20.55 -6.10
CA ARG A 1 -3.95 20.96 -6.96
C ARG A 1 -4.04 20.18 -8.28
N GLY A 2 -3.60 20.79 -9.41
CA GLY A 2 -3.56 20.15 -10.72
C GLY A 2 -2.46 19.11 -10.86
N TYR A 3 -2.57 18.24 -11.88
CA TYR A 3 -1.51 17.30 -12.23
C TYR A 3 -0.21 18.01 -12.61
N LYS A 4 0.92 17.38 -12.29
CA LYS A 4 2.26 17.79 -12.71
C LYS A 4 2.96 16.64 -13.38
N LYS A 5 3.82 16.91 -14.37
CA LYS A 5 4.67 15.89 -14.99
C LYS A 5 5.48 15.15 -13.93
N CYS A 6 5.48 13.82 -14.00
CA CYS A 6 6.25 13.00 -13.06
C CYS A 6 7.75 13.33 -13.10
N ALA A 7 8.30 13.66 -14.27
CA ALA A 7 9.69 14.10 -14.40
C ALA A 7 10.00 15.35 -13.54
N ARG A 8 9.06 16.29 -13.41
CA ARG A 8 9.23 17.46 -12.54
C ARG A 8 9.21 17.05 -11.06
N ILE A 9 8.29 16.17 -10.67
CA ILE A 9 8.18 15.68 -9.27
C ILE A 9 9.46 14.95 -8.88
N VAL A 10 9.94 14.04 -9.73
CA VAL A 10 11.18 13.28 -9.53
C VAL A 10 12.38 14.22 -9.41
N GLY A 11 12.50 15.20 -10.32
CA GLY A 11 13.59 16.18 -10.27
C GLY A 11 13.59 17.03 -8.99
N GLU A 12 12.42 17.46 -8.52
CA GLU A 12 12.31 18.20 -7.26
C GLU A 12 12.69 17.35 -6.03
N VAL A 13 12.28 16.09 -6.00
CA VAL A 13 12.62 15.16 -4.91
C VAL A 13 14.13 14.89 -4.89
N MET A 14 14.73 14.59 -6.04
CA MET A 14 16.16 14.33 -6.14
C MET A 14 17.00 15.55 -5.79
N GLY A 15 16.60 16.72 -6.29
CA GLY A 15 17.37 17.94 -6.08
C GLY A 15 17.28 18.52 -4.67
N LYS A 16 16.26 18.13 -3.89
CA LYS A 16 16.00 18.76 -2.59
C LYS A 16 16.10 17.82 -1.40
N TYR A 17 15.76 16.53 -1.58
CA TYR A 17 15.56 15.62 -0.45
C TYR A 17 16.24 14.27 -0.60
N HIS A 18 16.34 13.73 -1.82
CA HIS A 18 16.79 12.36 -2.03
C HIS A 18 17.74 12.23 -3.23
N PRO A 19 19.04 12.52 -3.07
CA PRO A 19 20.03 12.59 -4.14
C PRO A 19 20.47 11.19 -4.62
N HIS A 20 19.54 10.39 -5.11
CA HIS A 20 19.73 9.04 -5.64
C HIS A 20 19.25 8.96 -7.09
N GLY A 21 19.27 7.77 -7.71
CA GLY A 21 18.85 7.58 -9.10
C GLY A 21 17.38 7.94 -9.33
N ASP A 22 17.10 8.57 -10.47
CA ASP A 22 15.75 9.03 -10.86
C ASP A 22 14.77 7.86 -11.01
N SER A 23 15.25 6.70 -11.47
CA SER A 23 14.42 5.49 -11.62
C SER A 23 13.83 5.02 -10.30
N SER A 24 14.61 4.99 -9.22
CA SER A 24 14.13 4.55 -7.90
C SER A 24 13.05 5.48 -7.33
N VAL A 25 13.20 6.79 -7.53
CA VAL A 25 12.22 7.80 -7.14
C VAL A 25 10.95 7.66 -7.98
N TYR A 26 11.11 7.49 -9.30
CA TYR A 26 9.97 7.32 -10.20
C TYR A 26 9.21 6.02 -9.95
N ASP A 27 9.89 4.89 -9.76
CA ASP A 27 9.25 3.61 -9.46
C ASP A 27 8.45 3.66 -8.17
N SER A 28 8.95 4.37 -7.15
CA SER A 28 8.21 4.62 -5.90
C SER A 28 6.95 5.45 -6.14
N LEU A 29 7.04 6.51 -6.93
CA LEU A 29 5.90 7.34 -7.34
C LEU A 29 4.86 6.53 -8.11
N VAL A 30 5.30 5.71 -9.06
CA VAL A 30 4.44 4.82 -9.86
C VAL A 30 3.70 3.85 -8.96
N ARG A 31 4.39 3.17 -8.04
CA ARG A 31 3.78 2.23 -7.11
C ARG A 31 2.70 2.88 -6.25
N MET A 32 2.90 4.11 -5.79
CA MET A 32 1.90 4.85 -4.99
C MET A 32 0.62 5.19 -5.78
N ALA A 33 0.66 5.17 -7.11
CA ALA A 33 -0.49 5.43 -7.96
C ALA A 33 -1.19 4.16 -8.49
N GLN A 34 -0.59 2.98 -8.30
CA GLN A 34 -1.11 1.72 -8.84
C GLN A 34 -2.18 1.11 -7.91
N PRO A 35 -3.45 0.95 -8.37
CA PRO A 35 -4.52 0.41 -7.53
C PRO A 35 -4.39 -1.09 -7.23
N TRP A 36 -3.51 -1.82 -7.93
CA TRP A 36 -3.17 -3.21 -7.61
C TRP A 36 -1.96 -3.36 -6.69
N SER A 37 -1.19 -2.28 -6.49
CA SER A 37 -0.01 -2.25 -5.61
C SER A 37 -0.34 -1.74 -4.21
N LEU A 38 -1.19 -0.72 -4.09
CA LEU A 38 -1.66 -0.18 -2.81
C LEU A 38 -3.16 -0.38 -2.67
N ARG A 39 -3.59 -0.82 -1.48
CA ARG A 39 -5.02 -0.94 -1.17
C ARG A 39 -5.74 0.41 -1.21
N TYR A 40 -5.04 1.45 -0.80
CA TYR A 40 -5.47 2.85 -0.87
C TYR A 40 -4.36 3.68 -1.52
N PRO A 41 -4.42 3.92 -2.84
CA PRO A 41 -3.41 4.70 -3.54
C PRO A 41 -3.18 6.08 -2.90
N LEU A 42 -1.92 6.46 -2.78
CA LEU A 42 -1.51 7.75 -2.20
C LEU A 42 -1.32 8.83 -3.27
N MET A 43 -1.15 8.42 -4.51
CA MET A 43 -1.02 9.30 -5.66
C MET A 43 -2.15 9.03 -6.65
N ASP A 44 -2.59 10.07 -7.33
CA ASP A 44 -3.54 10.02 -8.43
C ASP A 44 -2.75 10.26 -9.72
N GLY A 45 -2.66 9.23 -10.56
CA GLY A 45 -1.86 9.21 -11.77
C GLY A 45 -2.70 9.44 -13.03
N GLN A 46 -2.12 10.12 -14.02
CA GLN A 46 -2.67 10.30 -15.35
C GLN A 46 -1.67 9.83 -16.41
N GLY A 47 -2.10 8.92 -17.25
CA GLY A 47 -1.28 8.26 -18.27
C GLY A 47 -1.07 6.78 -17.98
N ASN A 48 -0.05 6.17 -18.58
CA ASN A 48 0.25 4.77 -18.39
C ASN A 48 1.17 4.55 -17.18
N PHE A 49 0.62 3.99 -16.12
CA PHE A 49 1.32 3.61 -14.88
C PHE A 49 1.59 2.09 -14.80
N GLY A 50 1.59 1.40 -15.94
CA GLY A 50 1.77 -0.05 -15.99
C GLY A 50 0.45 -0.81 -15.90
N SER A 51 0.54 -2.12 -15.74
CA SER A 51 -0.62 -3.00 -15.62
C SER A 51 -0.37 -4.15 -14.63
N VAL A 52 -1.45 -4.84 -14.26
CA VAL A 52 -1.37 -6.06 -13.43
C VAL A 52 -0.70 -7.22 -14.19
N ASP A 53 -0.58 -7.13 -15.51
CA ASP A 53 0.16 -8.08 -16.35
C ASP A 53 1.69 -7.93 -16.25
N GLY A 54 2.16 -6.90 -15.52
CA GLY A 54 3.58 -6.63 -15.34
C GLY A 54 4.16 -5.67 -16.38
N ASP A 55 3.32 -5.00 -17.17
CA ASP A 55 3.78 -3.94 -18.06
C ASP A 55 4.38 -2.79 -17.24
N SER A 56 5.48 -2.26 -17.72
CA SER A 56 6.13 -1.10 -17.13
C SER A 56 5.32 0.18 -17.34
N ALA A 57 5.44 1.13 -16.42
CA ALA A 57 4.93 2.47 -16.64
C ALA A 57 5.63 3.14 -17.83
N ALA A 58 4.94 4.06 -18.48
CA ALA A 58 5.56 4.93 -19.49
C ALA A 58 6.63 5.81 -18.84
N ALA A 59 7.59 6.30 -19.62
CA ALA A 59 8.63 7.18 -19.11
C ALA A 59 8.03 8.43 -18.42
N MET A 60 8.69 8.91 -17.37
CA MET A 60 8.19 9.98 -16.48
C MET A 60 7.90 11.32 -17.19
N ARG A 61 8.43 11.53 -18.40
CA ARG A 61 8.12 12.70 -19.24
C ARG A 61 6.71 12.67 -19.83
N TYR A 62 6.09 11.49 -19.90
CA TYR A 62 4.73 11.30 -20.44
C TYR A 62 3.66 11.25 -19.37
N THR A 63 3.98 10.72 -18.19
CA THR A 63 3.03 10.56 -17.09
C THR A 63 2.91 11.82 -16.24
N GLU A 64 1.76 11.97 -15.62
CA GLU A 64 1.46 13.07 -14.69
C GLU A 64 0.90 12.50 -13.39
N ALA A 65 1.14 13.19 -12.29
CA ALA A 65 0.64 12.79 -10.98
C ALA A 65 0.26 13.99 -10.11
N ARG A 66 -0.57 13.71 -9.12
CA ARG A 66 -0.89 14.60 -8.01
C ARG A 66 -1.13 13.76 -6.76
N MET A 67 -1.09 14.36 -5.59
CA MET A 67 -1.48 13.67 -4.36
C MET A 67 -2.96 13.26 -4.42
N HIS A 68 -3.25 12.05 -4.00
CA HIS A 68 -4.61 11.61 -3.74
C HIS A 68 -5.18 12.32 -2.52
N LYS A 69 -6.50 12.39 -2.38
CA LYS A 69 -7.15 13.11 -1.26
C LYS A 69 -6.71 12.57 0.11
N ILE A 70 -6.57 11.25 0.24
CA ILE A 70 -6.15 10.61 1.49
C ILE A 70 -4.72 11.03 1.92
N SER A 71 -3.82 11.28 0.97
CA SER A 71 -2.47 11.77 1.28
C SER A 71 -2.48 13.17 1.89
N SER A 72 -3.45 14.01 1.50
CA SER A 72 -3.60 15.34 2.10
C SER A 72 -4.02 15.25 3.58
N GLU A 73 -4.79 14.23 3.95
CA GLU A 73 -5.15 13.99 5.36
C GLU A 73 -3.95 13.49 6.17
N ILE A 74 -3.10 12.62 5.60
CA ILE A 74 -1.86 12.15 6.25
C ILE A 74 -0.92 13.32 6.57
N LEU A 75 -0.89 14.35 5.71
CA LEU A 75 0.01 15.50 5.83
C LEU A 75 -0.60 16.70 6.57
N LYS A 76 -1.85 16.63 6.98
CA LYS A 76 -2.64 17.76 7.48
C LYS A 76 -2.01 18.50 8.67
N ASP A 77 -1.37 17.77 9.56
CA ASP A 77 -0.82 18.33 10.78
C ASP A 77 0.72 18.50 10.74
N LEU A 78 1.33 18.38 9.56
CA LEU A 78 2.78 18.47 9.38
C LEU A 78 3.35 19.82 9.90
N GLU A 79 2.62 20.92 9.70
CA GLU A 79 3.04 22.27 10.10
C GLU A 79 2.67 22.63 11.56
N LYS A 80 2.12 21.66 12.32
CA LYS A 80 1.61 21.90 13.68
C LYS A 80 2.54 21.43 14.81
N ASN A 81 3.82 21.25 14.52
CA ASN A 81 4.81 20.77 15.48
C ASN A 81 4.44 19.39 16.09
N THR A 82 3.93 18.51 15.25
CA THR A 82 3.51 17.14 15.63
C THR A 82 4.59 16.10 15.42
N VAL A 83 5.63 16.44 14.67
CA VAL A 83 6.78 15.58 14.33
C VAL A 83 8.05 16.41 14.33
N ASP A 84 9.18 15.75 14.57
CA ASP A 84 10.49 16.37 14.49
C ASP A 84 10.95 16.51 13.04
N PHE A 85 11.75 17.54 12.78
CA PHE A 85 12.38 17.83 11.49
C PHE A 85 13.89 17.67 11.60
N GLN A 86 14.52 17.35 10.49
CA GLN A 86 15.96 17.29 10.33
C GLN A 86 16.37 18.04 9.06
N PRO A 87 17.63 18.52 8.98
CA PRO A 87 18.17 19.06 7.73
C PRO A 87 18.11 18.01 6.61
N ASN A 88 17.90 18.47 5.37
CA ASN A 88 18.09 17.65 4.19
C ASN A 88 19.58 17.36 3.95
N PHE A 89 19.92 16.64 2.86
CA PHE A 89 21.28 16.17 2.59
C PHE A 89 22.35 17.29 2.42
N ASP A 90 21.96 18.52 2.13
CA ASP A 90 22.87 19.67 1.91
C ASP A 90 22.62 20.83 2.89
N ASP A 91 21.85 20.61 3.95
CA ASP A 91 21.48 21.58 4.98
C ASP A 91 20.73 22.83 4.46
N SER A 92 20.23 22.79 3.22
CA SER A 92 19.53 23.93 2.61
C SER A 92 18.04 24.01 2.97
N LEU A 93 17.45 22.89 3.35
CA LEU A 93 16.03 22.71 3.71
C LEU A 93 15.89 21.78 4.91
N GLU A 94 14.70 21.77 5.48
CA GLU A 94 14.32 20.79 6.50
C GLU A 94 13.29 19.81 5.95
N GLU A 95 13.34 18.57 6.43
CA GLU A 95 12.39 17.52 6.13
C GLU A 95 11.90 16.83 7.42
N PRO A 96 10.66 16.33 7.47
CA PRO A 96 10.18 15.61 8.64
C PRO A 96 10.85 14.24 8.75
N ILE A 97 11.26 13.87 9.98
CA ILE A 97 11.83 12.55 10.27
C ILE A 97 10.80 11.44 10.04
N VAL A 98 9.53 11.70 10.40
CA VAL A 98 8.38 10.85 10.16
C VAL A 98 7.17 11.69 9.76
N LEU A 99 6.17 11.10 9.12
CA LEU A 99 4.91 11.78 8.83
C LEU A 99 3.96 11.71 10.05
N PRO A 100 3.10 12.73 10.25
CA PRO A 100 2.18 12.81 11.41
C PRO A 100 1.04 11.79 11.42
N ALA A 101 0.91 10.95 10.43
CA ALA A 101 0.05 9.75 10.34
C ALA A 101 -1.28 9.78 11.13
N ILE A 102 -2.15 10.75 10.88
CA ILE A 102 -3.52 10.78 11.43
C ILE A 102 -4.31 9.52 11.00
N ILE A 103 -4.00 9.01 9.82
CA ILE A 103 -4.58 7.78 9.29
C ILE A 103 -3.58 6.64 9.52
N PRO A 104 -4.02 5.44 9.95
CA PRO A 104 -3.13 4.31 10.26
C PRO A 104 -2.55 3.69 8.98
N ASN A 105 -1.75 4.46 8.22
CA ASN A 105 -1.25 4.08 6.90
C ASN A 105 -0.39 2.81 6.92
N LEU A 106 0.35 2.56 8.01
CA LEU A 106 1.15 1.34 8.15
C LEU A 106 0.32 0.06 8.02
N LEU A 107 -0.86 0.04 8.63
CA LEU A 107 -1.77 -1.11 8.54
C LEU A 107 -2.69 -1.01 7.32
N MET A 108 -3.07 0.20 6.91
CA MET A 108 -3.96 0.45 5.79
C MET A 108 -3.37 -0.03 4.45
N ASN A 109 -2.12 0.31 4.17
CA ASN A 109 -1.42 -0.07 2.94
C ASN A 109 -0.37 -1.17 3.14
N GLY A 110 -0.07 -1.52 4.39
CA GLY A 110 0.99 -2.44 4.71
C GLY A 110 2.39 -1.84 4.53
N ALA A 111 3.39 -2.65 4.80
CA ALA A 111 4.78 -2.31 4.56
C ALA A 111 5.59 -3.56 4.25
N GLU A 112 6.53 -3.45 3.32
CA GLU A 112 7.46 -4.52 2.97
C GLU A 112 8.87 -3.93 2.90
N GLY A 113 9.82 -4.58 3.55
CA GLY A 113 11.19 -4.15 3.54
C GLY A 113 12.14 -5.28 3.94
N ILE A 114 13.34 -5.22 3.37
CA ILE A 114 14.42 -6.16 3.63
C ILE A 114 15.63 -5.36 4.14
N ALA A 115 16.10 -5.70 5.33
CA ALA A 115 17.29 -5.12 5.92
C ALA A 115 18.30 -6.23 6.28
N VAL A 116 19.50 -5.84 6.66
CA VAL A 116 20.49 -6.81 7.15
C VAL A 116 20.01 -7.39 8.48
N GLY A 117 19.83 -8.69 8.52
CA GLY A 117 19.41 -9.41 9.71
C GLY A 117 17.92 -9.43 10.02
N MET A 118 17.08 -8.65 9.31
CA MET A 118 15.63 -8.67 9.50
C MET A 118 14.86 -8.28 8.24
N ALA A 119 13.62 -8.69 8.17
CA ALA A 119 12.68 -8.28 7.13
C ALA A 119 11.29 -8.05 7.75
N THR A 120 10.48 -7.21 7.10
CA THR A 120 9.09 -7.01 7.44
C THR A 120 8.20 -7.23 6.22
N LYS A 121 7.00 -7.77 6.45
CA LYS A 121 5.95 -7.91 5.43
C LYS A 121 4.59 -7.79 6.10
N ILE A 122 4.18 -6.54 6.34
CA ILE A 122 2.88 -6.20 6.92
C ILE A 122 1.88 -6.10 5.77
N PRO A 123 0.80 -6.91 5.76
CA PRO A 123 -0.20 -6.84 4.71
C PRO A 123 -1.09 -5.60 4.85
N PRO A 124 -1.76 -5.16 3.77
CA PRO A 124 -2.77 -4.11 3.83
C PRO A 124 -4.06 -4.61 4.50
N HIS A 125 -4.88 -3.66 5.02
CA HIS A 125 -6.14 -3.92 5.71
C HIS A 125 -7.24 -2.98 5.26
N ASN A 126 -8.49 -3.39 5.49
CA ASN A 126 -9.65 -2.55 5.26
C ASN A 126 -9.71 -1.38 6.25
N LEU A 127 -9.83 -0.15 5.75
CA LEU A 127 -9.84 1.05 6.60
C LEU A 127 -11.03 1.07 7.57
N GLY A 128 -12.20 0.62 7.14
CA GLY A 128 -13.39 0.54 8.01
C GLY A 128 -13.17 -0.43 9.18
N GLU A 129 -12.54 -1.58 8.93
CA GLU A 129 -12.17 -2.55 9.96
C GLU A 129 -11.11 -1.98 10.92
N LEU A 130 -10.11 -1.29 10.39
CA LEU A 130 -9.09 -0.62 11.21
C LEU A 130 -9.72 0.44 12.14
N LEU A 131 -10.62 1.26 11.62
CA LEU A 131 -11.33 2.26 12.41
C LEU A 131 -12.24 1.63 13.46
N SER A 132 -12.88 0.49 13.14
CA SER A 132 -13.66 -0.29 14.11
C SER A 132 -12.77 -0.79 15.26
N GLY A 133 -11.61 -1.34 14.94
CA GLY A 133 -10.64 -1.80 15.94
C GLY A 133 -10.08 -0.66 16.80
N LEU A 134 -9.78 0.49 16.19
CA LEU A 134 -9.33 1.69 16.91
C LEU A 134 -10.39 2.22 17.88
N ASN A 135 -11.66 2.29 17.45
CA ASN A 135 -12.75 2.69 18.34
C ASN A 135 -12.92 1.70 19.51
N ALA A 136 -12.88 0.41 19.25
CA ALA A 136 -12.96 -0.61 20.29
C ALA A 136 -11.81 -0.48 21.32
N LEU A 137 -10.59 -0.17 20.86
CA LEU A 137 -9.44 0.07 21.74
C LEU A 137 -9.59 1.35 22.56
N LEU A 138 -10.18 2.41 22.00
CA LEU A 138 -10.47 3.65 22.72
C LEU A 138 -11.54 3.45 23.80
N ASP A 139 -12.58 2.66 23.50
CA ASP A 139 -13.66 2.35 24.45
C ASP A 139 -13.20 1.39 25.55
N ASN A 140 -12.30 0.47 25.22
CA ASN A 140 -11.70 -0.49 26.16
C ASN A 140 -10.20 -0.67 25.88
N PRO A 141 -9.31 0.10 26.56
CA PRO A 141 -7.86 -0.02 26.39
C PRO A 141 -7.28 -1.39 26.73
N GLU A 142 -8.00 -2.19 27.51
CA GLU A 142 -7.59 -3.56 27.89
C GLU A 142 -8.16 -4.65 26.97
N ILE A 143 -8.76 -4.26 25.83
CA ILE A 143 -9.28 -5.21 24.85
C ILE A 143 -8.16 -6.15 24.37
N SER A 144 -8.43 -7.45 24.33
CA SER A 144 -7.45 -8.42 23.88
C SER A 144 -7.21 -8.36 22.36
N ILE A 145 -6.00 -8.74 21.94
CA ILE A 145 -5.70 -8.88 20.50
C ILE A 145 -6.67 -9.85 19.84
N GLU A 146 -7.05 -10.91 20.54
CA GLU A 146 -8.00 -11.91 20.05
C GLU A 146 -9.38 -11.32 19.77
N GLU A 147 -9.90 -10.48 20.67
CA GLU A 147 -11.17 -9.78 20.44
C GLU A 147 -11.08 -8.81 19.27
N ILE A 148 -9.95 -8.11 19.10
CA ILE A 148 -9.73 -7.19 17.98
C ILE A 148 -9.79 -7.94 16.64
N TYR A 149 -9.05 -9.03 16.47
CA TYR A 149 -9.05 -9.73 15.18
C TYR A 149 -10.31 -10.59 14.95
N THR A 150 -11.02 -10.94 15.98
CA THR A 150 -12.27 -11.71 15.84
C THR A 150 -13.45 -10.81 15.45
N ASN A 151 -13.55 -9.63 16.07
CA ASN A 151 -14.74 -8.79 15.97
C ASN A 151 -14.56 -7.58 15.04
N HIS A 152 -13.34 -7.08 14.86
CA HIS A 152 -13.07 -5.79 14.21
C HIS A 152 -12.18 -5.92 12.98
N ILE A 153 -10.96 -6.46 13.10
CA ILE A 153 -9.98 -6.57 12.02
C ILE A 153 -9.81 -8.03 11.64
N LYS A 154 -10.69 -8.53 10.79
CA LYS A 154 -10.82 -9.98 10.49
C LYS A 154 -9.63 -10.58 9.73
N GLY A 155 -8.83 -9.75 9.09
CA GLY A 155 -7.65 -10.18 8.34
C GLY A 155 -7.16 -9.16 7.33
N PRO A 156 -6.09 -9.48 6.59
CA PRO A 156 -5.62 -8.66 5.48
C PRO A 156 -6.70 -8.43 4.42
N ASP A 157 -6.68 -7.25 3.79
CA ASP A 157 -7.55 -6.86 2.68
C ASP A 157 -6.68 -6.43 1.48
N PHE A 158 -6.51 -7.32 0.53
CA PHE A 158 -5.61 -7.13 -0.60
C PHE A 158 -6.27 -6.36 -1.76
N PRO A 159 -5.55 -5.45 -2.44
CA PRO A 159 -6.11 -4.64 -3.52
C PRO A 159 -6.58 -5.45 -4.73
N THR A 160 -6.05 -6.63 -4.96
CA THR A 160 -6.41 -7.51 -6.07
C THR A 160 -7.49 -8.53 -5.73
N GLY A 161 -7.99 -8.53 -4.48
CA GLY A 161 -9.00 -9.48 -4.02
C GLY A 161 -8.46 -10.88 -3.76
N GLY A 162 -9.23 -11.90 -4.13
CA GLY A 162 -8.94 -13.30 -3.87
C GLY A 162 -9.48 -13.79 -2.52
N PHE A 163 -9.03 -14.97 -2.12
CA PHE A 163 -9.39 -15.59 -0.84
C PHE A 163 -8.16 -15.79 0.04
N ILE A 164 -8.30 -15.56 1.33
CA ILE A 164 -7.37 -16.05 2.33
C ILE A 164 -7.85 -17.44 2.76
N PHE A 165 -6.98 -18.44 2.63
CA PHE A 165 -7.29 -19.82 2.93
C PHE A 165 -6.82 -20.21 4.33
N GLY A 166 -7.77 -20.35 5.25
CA GLY A 166 -7.54 -20.65 6.66
C GLY A 166 -7.31 -19.41 7.51
N ILE A 167 -7.63 -19.49 8.80
CA ILE A 167 -7.54 -18.40 9.76
C ILE A 167 -6.28 -18.48 10.64
N ASP A 168 -5.66 -19.65 10.76
CA ASP A 168 -4.58 -19.89 11.72
C ASP A 168 -3.33 -19.02 11.43
N GLY A 169 -3.05 -18.79 10.14
CA GLY A 169 -1.97 -17.90 9.73
C GLY A 169 -2.20 -16.45 10.14
N ILE A 170 -3.45 -15.97 10.07
CA ILE A 170 -3.85 -14.63 10.50
C ILE A 170 -3.72 -14.51 12.03
N LYS A 171 -4.27 -15.46 12.78
CA LYS A 171 -4.19 -15.52 14.23
C LYS A 171 -2.74 -15.49 14.71
N SER A 172 -1.89 -16.33 14.10
CA SER A 172 -0.48 -16.40 14.42
C SER A 172 0.23 -15.07 14.12
N ALA A 173 -0.03 -14.47 12.93
CA ALA A 173 0.57 -13.21 12.54
C ALA A 173 0.21 -12.07 13.51
N TYR A 174 -1.05 -11.96 13.90
CA TYR A 174 -1.52 -10.88 14.77
C TYR A 174 -1.10 -11.05 16.24
N SER A 175 -1.05 -12.30 16.73
CA SER A 175 -0.68 -12.58 18.12
C SER A 175 0.83 -12.57 18.36
N THR A 176 1.64 -12.99 17.37
CA THR A 176 3.08 -13.22 17.56
C THR A 176 3.97 -12.36 16.65
N GLY A 177 3.38 -11.65 15.70
CA GLY A 177 4.10 -10.96 14.63
C GLY A 177 4.62 -11.89 13.53
N ARG A 178 4.31 -13.20 13.58
CA ARG A 178 4.74 -14.18 12.58
C ARG A 178 3.59 -15.11 12.21
N GLY A 179 3.24 -15.15 10.92
CA GLY A 179 2.19 -16.03 10.41
C GLY A 179 2.30 -16.23 8.91
N ARG A 180 1.75 -17.33 8.43
CA ARG A 180 1.70 -17.65 6.99
C ARG A 180 0.29 -17.45 6.48
N VAL A 181 0.04 -16.38 5.74
CA VAL A 181 -1.23 -16.10 5.08
C VAL A 181 -1.20 -16.72 3.69
N ILE A 182 -2.08 -17.68 3.44
CA ILE A 182 -2.19 -18.38 2.15
C ILE A 182 -3.28 -17.70 1.34
N MET A 183 -2.92 -17.14 0.18
CA MET A 183 -3.86 -16.51 -0.75
C MET A 183 -4.18 -17.44 -1.91
N ARG A 184 -5.43 -17.41 -2.37
CA ARG A 184 -5.90 -18.11 -3.56
C ARG A 184 -6.70 -17.18 -4.45
N ALA A 185 -6.63 -17.42 -5.76
CA ALA A 185 -7.43 -16.74 -6.75
C ALA A 185 -8.92 -17.04 -6.57
N LYS A 186 -9.77 -16.10 -6.98
CA LYS A 186 -11.21 -16.36 -7.15
C LYS A 186 -11.45 -16.81 -8.58
N THR A 187 -11.95 -18.03 -8.70
CA THR A 187 -12.14 -18.70 -10.00
C THR A 187 -13.56 -19.19 -10.16
N ILE A 188 -14.00 -19.27 -11.41
CA ILE A 188 -15.22 -19.97 -11.83
C ILE A 188 -14.86 -20.92 -12.97
N ILE A 189 -15.64 -22.00 -13.11
CA ILE A 189 -15.52 -22.94 -14.22
C ILE A 189 -16.70 -22.68 -15.15
N GLU A 190 -16.41 -22.45 -16.42
CA GLU A 190 -17.42 -22.26 -17.48
C GLU A 190 -17.24 -23.27 -18.58
N GLU A 191 -18.36 -23.77 -19.13
CA GLU A 191 -18.36 -24.62 -20.31
C GLU A 191 -18.51 -23.75 -21.57
N LEU A 192 -17.59 -23.94 -22.52
CA LEU A 192 -17.63 -23.27 -23.82
C LEU A 192 -18.61 -23.98 -24.75
N PRO A 193 -19.13 -23.31 -25.82
CA PRO A 193 -20.05 -23.89 -26.80
C PRO A 193 -19.54 -25.16 -27.47
N ASN A 194 -18.25 -25.42 -27.46
CA ASN A 194 -17.63 -26.61 -28.00
C ASN A 194 -17.46 -27.78 -27.00
N GLY A 195 -18.10 -27.66 -25.81
CA GLY A 195 -18.05 -28.68 -24.76
C GLY A 195 -16.75 -28.72 -23.96
N LYS A 196 -15.85 -27.73 -24.12
CA LYS A 196 -14.63 -27.62 -23.31
C LYS A 196 -14.90 -26.78 -22.06
N GLU A 197 -14.38 -27.22 -20.93
CA GLU A 197 -14.35 -26.42 -19.70
C GLU A 197 -13.15 -25.49 -19.69
N VAL A 198 -13.36 -24.28 -19.18
CA VAL A 198 -12.32 -23.27 -18.94
C VAL A 198 -12.39 -22.77 -17.51
N ILE A 199 -11.24 -22.47 -16.92
CA ILE A 199 -11.13 -21.84 -15.61
C ILE A 199 -10.94 -20.35 -15.83
N ILE A 200 -11.93 -19.56 -15.40
CA ILE A 200 -11.86 -18.10 -15.46
C ILE A 200 -11.41 -17.58 -14.09
N VAL A 201 -10.31 -16.84 -14.06
CA VAL A 201 -9.77 -16.22 -12.85
C VAL A 201 -10.26 -14.78 -12.79
N ASN A 202 -11.18 -14.48 -11.86
CA ASN A 202 -11.78 -13.15 -11.69
C ASN A 202 -10.96 -12.26 -10.77
N GLU A 203 -10.30 -12.84 -9.78
CA GLU A 203 -9.41 -12.13 -8.85
C GLU A 203 -8.12 -12.91 -8.69
N ILE A 204 -6.99 -12.20 -8.70
CA ILE A 204 -5.65 -12.78 -8.66
C ILE A 204 -5.02 -12.53 -7.28
N PRO A 205 -4.24 -13.45 -6.71
CA PRO A 205 -3.55 -13.20 -5.45
C PRO A 205 -2.62 -11.98 -5.54
N PHE A 206 -2.54 -11.24 -4.44
CA PHE A 206 -1.71 -10.03 -4.36
C PHE A 206 -0.25 -10.32 -4.71
N GLN A 207 0.37 -9.42 -5.48
CA GLN A 207 1.74 -9.51 -5.99
C GLN A 207 2.01 -10.68 -6.98
N VAL A 208 0.98 -11.35 -7.47
CA VAL A 208 1.12 -12.30 -8.56
C VAL A 208 1.04 -11.56 -9.89
N ASN A 209 2.01 -11.80 -10.77
CA ASN A 209 1.97 -11.28 -12.14
C ASN A 209 0.98 -12.11 -12.97
N LYS A 210 -0.02 -11.46 -13.57
CA LYS A 210 -1.06 -12.14 -14.34
C LYS A 210 -0.52 -12.79 -15.63
N ALA A 211 0.55 -12.27 -16.22
CA ALA A 211 1.13 -12.81 -17.42
C ALA A 211 1.90 -14.15 -17.21
N ASN A 212 2.29 -14.45 -15.97
CA ASN A 212 2.94 -15.71 -15.59
C ASN A 212 1.90 -16.75 -15.18
#